data_df38aa93013bb155225513aad1a83171
#
_entry.id   df38aa93013bb155225513aad1a83171
#
_cell.length_a   1.000
_cell.length_b   1.000
_cell.length_c   1.000
_cell.angle_alpha   90.00
_cell.angle_beta   90.00
_cell.angle_gamma   90.00
#
_symmetry.space_group_name_H-M   'P 1'
#
loop_
_entity.id
_entity.type
_entity.pdbx_description
1 polymer ?
#
loop_
_entity_poly.entity_id
_entity_poly.type
_entity_poly.pdbx_seq_one_letter_code
_entity_poly.pdbx_strand_id
1 'polypeptide(L)'
;MITKILNSPMGQMISTWRMSEEGLRLGNQILQEKDELGEAIVRAVKCVEDNPAYVSVGYGGLPNREGQVELDAAYMDGDTLGTGAVISVKNLKNPIEAAYRLSKRKTNSILAGDGAMKYASYEGLPCRNMLTESSRKRYEEEKKEQMKEEERRAYEGHDTVCIIGRSREGSMACGVSTSGLYMKEPGRVGDSPFIGSGFYADSEAGAAAATGMGEDIMKGCLSFSIVEKIRNGLPVQEACEKALEEHWKRLERRGYTNRGMSVIAMDNQGNAGAATTLEEFPFVVAGEDGCRLYVASMDQETGEHFLFAPDEEWLKNSKVD
;
A
#
# COMPACT_ATOMS: atom_id res chain seq x y z
N MET A 1 -5.50 16.82 16.39
CA MET A 1 -4.32 17.71 16.26
C MET A 1 -3.06 16.85 16.18
N ILE A 2 -2.91 16.09 15.08
CA ILE A 2 -1.77 15.18 14.81
C ILE A 2 -0.71 15.85 13.91
N THR A 3 -0.90 17.08 13.54
CA THR A 3 -0.06 17.90 12.67
C THR A 3 1.38 18.13 13.14
N LYS A 4 1.82 17.50 14.23
CA LYS A 4 3.20 17.60 14.74
C LYS A 4 3.84 16.23 15.06
N ILE A 5 3.38 15.16 14.44
CA ILE A 5 3.85 13.82 14.83
C ILE A 5 5.30 13.56 14.44
N LEU A 6 5.84 14.27 13.46
CA LEU A 6 7.13 13.93 12.87
C LEU A 6 8.05 15.12 12.56
N ASN A 7 8.09 16.17 13.33
CA ASN A 7 9.14 17.19 13.20
C ASN A 7 10.50 16.65 13.74
N SER A 8 11.00 15.58 13.11
CA SER A 8 12.35 15.09 13.36
C SER A 8 13.26 15.44 12.17
N PRO A 9 14.48 15.92 12.38
CA PRO A 9 15.49 16.08 11.33
C PRO A 9 15.99 14.72 10.79
N MET A 10 15.61 13.64 11.44
CA MET A 10 15.98 12.26 11.07
C MET A 10 15.04 11.69 10.00
N GLY A 11 15.44 10.59 9.38
CA GLY A 11 14.60 9.88 8.43
C GLY A 11 13.26 9.42 9.03
N GLN A 12 12.24 9.37 8.23
CA GLN A 12 10.86 9.08 8.66
C GLN A 12 10.16 8.15 7.69
N MET A 13 9.21 7.36 8.19
CA MET A 13 8.42 6.44 7.38
C MET A 13 6.95 6.43 7.82
N ILE A 14 6.05 6.15 6.89
CA ILE A 14 4.62 5.90 7.14
C ILE A 14 4.17 4.71 6.31
N SER A 15 3.27 3.89 6.85
CA SER A 15 2.77 2.69 6.17
C SER A 15 1.29 2.44 6.42
N THR A 16 0.63 1.79 5.46
CA THR A 16 -0.77 1.34 5.57
C THR A 16 -0.87 0.10 6.45
N TRP A 17 -1.95 -0.01 7.20
CA TRP A 17 -2.40 -1.13 7.99
C TRP A 17 -1.47 -1.54 9.13
N ARG A 18 -2.04 -2.13 10.17
CA ARG A 18 -1.29 -2.63 11.32
C ARG A 18 -0.29 -3.73 10.96
N MET A 19 -0.60 -4.55 9.94
CA MET A 19 0.27 -5.62 9.45
C MET A 19 1.68 -5.12 9.05
N SER A 20 1.84 -3.84 8.75
CA SER A 20 3.12 -3.25 8.36
C SER A 20 4.03 -2.90 9.53
N GLU A 21 3.57 -2.94 10.79
CA GLU A 21 4.28 -2.41 11.96
C GLU A 21 5.66 -3.05 12.15
N GLU A 22 5.76 -4.39 12.08
CA GLU A 22 7.04 -5.09 12.23
C GLU A 22 8.01 -4.73 11.08
N GLY A 23 7.50 -4.73 9.86
CA GLY A 23 8.28 -4.35 8.67
C GLY A 23 8.76 -2.89 8.76
N LEU A 24 7.86 -1.98 9.17
CA LEU A 24 8.21 -0.57 9.31
C LEU A 24 9.26 -0.36 10.40
N ARG A 25 9.21 -1.09 11.51
CA ARG A 25 10.22 -1.06 12.58
C ARG A 25 11.60 -1.45 12.04
N LEU A 26 11.66 -2.53 11.26
CA LEU A 26 12.89 -2.98 10.61
C LEU A 26 13.42 -1.94 9.60
N GLY A 27 12.55 -1.43 8.73
CA GLY A 27 12.92 -0.40 7.75
C GLY A 27 13.40 0.89 8.43
N ASN A 28 12.70 1.33 9.47
CA ASN A 28 13.09 2.50 10.24
C ASN A 28 14.48 2.34 10.89
N GLN A 29 14.79 1.17 11.44
CA GLN A 29 16.13 0.91 11.98
C GLN A 29 17.20 1.10 10.89
N ILE A 30 17.01 0.53 9.70
CA ILE A 30 17.94 0.70 8.57
C ILE A 30 18.07 2.17 8.19
N LEU A 31 16.96 2.89 8.12
CA LEU A 31 16.93 4.32 7.78
C LEU A 31 17.65 5.16 8.82
N GLN A 32 17.46 4.88 10.11
CA GLN A 32 18.13 5.61 11.20
C GLN A 32 19.64 5.32 11.26
N GLU A 33 20.07 4.09 10.98
CA GLU A 33 21.48 3.69 11.04
C GLU A 33 22.27 4.12 9.81
N LYS A 34 21.70 3.93 8.60
CA LYS A 34 22.43 4.02 7.32
C LYS A 34 21.96 5.12 6.39
N ASP A 35 20.77 5.65 6.60
CA ASP A 35 20.05 6.57 5.69
C ASP A 35 19.83 6.00 4.26
N GLU A 36 19.77 4.68 4.13
CA GLU A 36 19.53 3.96 2.86
C GLU A 36 18.02 3.77 2.64
N LEU A 37 17.35 4.82 2.15
CA LEU A 37 15.89 4.89 2.02
C LEU A 37 15.32 3.73 1.18
N GLY A 38 15.92 3.43 0.03
CA GLY A 38 15.46 2.34 -0.84
C GLY A 38 15.55 0.97 -0.17
N GLU A 39 16.67 0.66 0.51
CA GLU A 39 16.82 -0.59 1.27
C GLU A 39 15.83 -0.66 2.41
N ALA A 40 15.63 0.44 3.15
CA ALA A 40 14.70 0.52 4.27
C ALA A 40 13.26 0.15 3.84
N ILE A 41 12.77 0.75 2.75
CA ILE A 41 11.43 0.47 2.21
C ILE A 41 11.34 -0.98 1.71
N VAL A 42 12.30 -1.44 0.91
CA VAL A 42 12.29 -2.81 0.38
C VAL A 42 12.30 -3.85 1.49
N ARG A 43 13.12 -3.66 2.52
CA ARG A 43 13.19 -4.57 3.67
C ARG A 43 11.89 -4.57 4.47
N ALA A 44 11.29 -3.41 4.66
CA ALA A 44 10.01 -3.29 5.36
C ALA A 44 8.87 -4.01 4.61
N VAL A 45 8.76 -3.81 3.30
CA VAL A 45 7.75 -4.50 2.48
C VAL A 45 8.01 -6.02 2.43
N LYS A 46 9.28 -6.47 2.29
CA LYS A 46 9.62 -7.90 2.29
C LYS A 46 9.25 -8.60 3.59
N CYS A 47 9.33 -7.91 4.73
CA CYS A 47 8.88 -8.45 6.01
C CYS A 47 7.38 -8.82 5.96
N VAL A 48 6.55 -7.97 5.35
CA VAL A 48 5.12 -8.25 5.15
C VAL A 48 4.92 -9.36 4.10
N GLU A 49 5.61 -9.28 2.96
CA GLU A 49 5.52 -10.30 1.89
C GLU A 49 5.90 -11.71 2.36
N ASP A 50 6.79 -11.83 3.34
CA ASP A 50 7.28 -13.13 3.85
C ASP A 50 6.39 -13.72 4.95
N ASN A 51 5.47 -12.94 5.53
CA ASN A 51 4.64 -13.37 6.65
C ASN A 51 3.32 -14.02 6.18
N PRO A 52 3.14 -15.34 6.37
CA PRO A 52 1.96 -16.07 5.89
C PRO A 52 0.66 -15.76 6.63
N ALA A 53 0.71 -14.98 7.72
CA ALA A 53 -0.49 -14.52 8.41
C ALA A 53 -1.23 -13.42 7.63
N TYR A 54 -0.53 -12.68 6.76
CA TYR A 54 -1.10 -11.58 5.99
C TYR A 54 -1.59 -12.07 4.62
N VAL A 55 -2.89 -12.37 4.55
CA VAL A 55 -3.50 -13.05 3.40
C VAL A 55 -3.75 -12.15 2.17
N SER A 56 -3.42 -10.89 2.25
CA SER A 56 -3.58 -9.88 1.19
C SER A 56 -2.27 -9.49 0.50
N VAL A 57 -1.11 -10.01 0.99
CA VAL A 57 0.22 -9.66 0.48
C VAL A 57 1.13 -10.88 0.46
N GLY A 58 1.88 -11.09 -0.62
CA GLY A 58 3.01 -12.02 -0.66
C GLY A 58 2.68 -13.49 -0.36
N TYR A 59 3.47 -14.11 0.51
CA TYR A 59 3.34 -15.51 0.90
C TYR A 59 2.13 -15.74 1.80
N GLY A 60 1.20 -16.56 1.36
CA GLY A 60 -0.09 -16.77 2.01
C GLY A 60 -1.20 -15.91 1.43
N GLY A 61 -0.89 -15.09 0.44
CA GLY A 61 -1.88 -14.32 -0.29
C GLY A 61 -3.04 -15.18 -0.79
N LEU A 62 -4.26 -14.65 -0.69
CA LEU A 62 -5.45 -15.35 -1.17
C LEU A 62 -5.45 -15.43 -2.70
N PRO A 63 -5.82 -16.59 -3.27
CA PRO A 63 -5.68 -16.82 -4.70
C PRO A 63 -6.82 -16.20 -5.53
N ASN A 64 -6.60 -16.16 -6.83
CA ASN A 64 -7.61 -15.85 -7.84
C ASN A 64 -8.61 -17.03 -8.01
N ARG A 65 -9.59 -16.89 -8.90
CA ARG A 65 -10.62 -17.92 -9.18
C ARG A 65 -10.09 -19.25 -9.66
N GLU A 66 -8.85 -19.29 -10.15
CA GLU A 66 -8.19 -20.54 -10.57
C GLU A 66 -7.31 -21.16 -9.47
N GLY A 67 -7.32 -20.59 -8.25
CA GLY A 67 -6.53 -21.08 -7.14
C GLY A 67 -5.05 -20.68 -7.21
N GLN A 68 -4.70 -19.65 -7.96
CA GLN A 68 -3.32 -19.17 -8.12
C GLN A 68 -3.13 -17.82 -7.41
N VAL A 69 -2.07 -17.69 -6.64
CA VAL A 69 -1.66 -16.41 -6.05
C VAL A 69 -0.95 -15.59 -7.13
N GLU A 70 -1.51 -14.44 -7.47
CA GLU A 70 -0.94 -13.46 -8.38
C GLU A 70 -0.61 -12.18 -7.60
N LEU A 71 0.62 -11.73 -7.72
CA LEU A 71 1.19 -10.63 -6.94
C LEU A 71 1.51 -9.43 -7.82
N ASP A 72 1.30 -8.25 -7.26
CA ASP A 72 1.67 -6.97 -7.85
C ASP A 72 2.56 -6.23 -6.85
N ALA A 73 3.63 -5.60 -7.34
CA ALA A 73 4.45 -4.70 -6.53
C ALA A 73 5.00 -3.56 -7.37
N ALA A 74 5.20 -2.43 -6.74
CA ALA A 74 5.78 -1.25 -7.36
C ALA A 74 6.70 -0.49 -6.40
N TYR A 75 7.64 0.25 -6.97
CA TYR A 75 8.53 1.16 -6.27
C TYR A 75 8.73 2.43 -7.08
N MET A 76 8.79 3.57 -6.40
CA MET A 76 9.11 4.85 -7.01
C MET A 76 10.13 5.61 -6.15
N ASP A 77 11.15 6.10 -6.83
CA ASP A 77 12.17 7.00 -6.29
C ASP A 77 11.79 8.44 -6.64
N GLY A 78 11.62 9.27 -5.64
CA GLY A 78 11.15 10.65 -5.81
C GLY A 78 12.21 11.64 -6.30
N ASP A 79 13.49 11.31 -6.16
CA ASP A 79 14.58 12.18 -6.67
C ASP A 79 14.72 12.06 -8.19
N THR A 80 14.59 10.85 -8.70
CA THR A 80 14.79 10.55 -10.12
C THR A 80 13.48 10.39 -10.88
N LEU A 81 12.34 10.29 -10.17
CA LEU A 81 11.04 9.82 -10.65
C LEU A 81 11.11 8.41 -11.25
N GLY A 82 12.17 7.67 -10.93
CA GLY A 82 12.40 6.31 -11.39
C GLY A 82 11.34 5.36 -10.81
N THR A 83 10.60 4.72 -11.70
CA THR A 83 9.48 3.84 -11.33
C THR A 83 9.71 2.45 -11.84
N GLY A 84 9.51 1.44 -10.99
CA GLY A 84 9.52 0.03 -11.37
C GLY A 84 8.30 -0.70 -10.86
N ALA A 85 7.78 -1.64 -11.65
CA ALA A 85 6.69 -2.49 -11.21
C ALA A 85 6.78 -3.90 -11.81
N VAL A 86 6.26 -4.87 -11.07
CA VAL A 86 5.93 -6.20 -11.55
C VAL A 86 4.44 -6.46 -11.32
N ILE A 87 3.79 -7.01 -12.32
CA ILE A 87 2.34 -7.12 -12.39
C ILE A 87 1.93 -8.56 -12.67
N SER A 88 0.96 -9.09 -11.90
CA SER A 88 0.41 -10.44 -12.07
C SER A 88 1.50 -11.52 -12.11
N VAL A 89 2.50 -11.40 -11.21
CA VAL A 89 3.58 -12.38 -11.11
C VAL A 89 3.16 -13.55 -10.23
N LYS A 90 3.58 -14.76 -10.61
CA LYS A 90 3.28 -15.99 -9.88
C LYS A 90 4.57 -16.57 -9.31
N ASN A 91 4.51 -17.04 -8.06
CA ASN A 91 5.64 -17.72 -7.41
C ASN A 91 6.92 -16.87 -7.21
N LEU A 92 6.90 -15.57 -7.40
CA LEU A 92 8.00 -14.69 -7.04
C LEU A 92 7.96 -14.42 -5.54
N LYS A 93 9.04 -14.77 -4.80
CA LYS A 93 9.03 -14.69 -3.33
C LYS A 93 8.83 -13.25 -2.83
N ASN A 94 9.59 -12.31 -3.38
CA ASN A 94 9.53 -10.90 -2.98
C ASN A 94 9.40 -10.00 -4.22
N PRO A 95 8.18 -9.76 -4.71
CA PRO A 95 7.96 -8.92 -5.88
C PRO A 95 8.47 -7.48 -5.72
N ILE A 96 8.46 -6.91 -4.51
CA ILE A 96 9.01 -5.57 -4.25
C ILE A 96 10.50 -5.45 -4.63
N GLU A 97 11.29 -6.50 -4.44
CA GLU A 97 12.70 -6.50 -4.82
C GLU A 97 12.87 -6.35 -6.34
N ALA A 98 12.02 -7.02 -7.12
CA ALA A 98 12.02 -6.89 -8.58
C ALA A 98 11.60 -5.47 -9.01
N ALA A 99 10.56 -4.93 -8.39
CA ALA A 99 10.09 -3.56 -8.65
C ALA A 99 11.18 -2.52 -8.35
N TYR A 100 11.87 -2.65 -7.21
CA TYR A 100 12.98 -1.77 -6.83
C TYR A 100 14.14 -1.82 -7.83
N ARG A 101 14.53 -3.00 -8.30
CA ARG A 101 15.59 -3.12 -9.32
C ARG A 101 15.16 -2.53 -10.67
N LEU A 102 13.89 -2.73 -11.03
CA LEU A 102 13.33 -2.16 -12.25
C LEU A 102 13.25 -0.63 -12.20
N SER A 103 13.02 -0.03 -11.03
CA SER A 103 12.94 1.43 -10.90
C SER A 103 14.24 2.16 -11.27
N LYS A 104 15.37 1.47 -11.26
CA LYS A 104 16.68 1.97 -11.69
C LYS A 104 16.86 1.99 -13.20
N ARG A 105 15.91 1.44 -13.97
CA ARG A 105 15.95 1.40 -15.43
C ARG A 105 15.26 2.61 -16.04
N LYS A 106 15.85 3.15 -17.09
CA LYS A 106 15.24 4.26 -17.85
C LYS A 106 14.08 3.81 -18.77
N THR A 107 14.07 2.54 -19.15
CA THR A 107 13.08 1.93 -20.05
C THR A 107 12.82 0.49 -19.61
N ASN A 108 11.67 -0.07 -20.00
CA ASN A 108 11.26 -1.44 -19.61
C ASN A 108 11.24 -1.61 -18.09
N SER A 109 10.77 -0.60 -17.37
CA SER A 109 10.74 -0.59 -15.92
C SER A 109 9.46 -1.17 -15.33
N ILE A 110 8.44 -1.44 -16.15
CA ILE A 110 7.20 -2.11 -15.74
C ILE A 110 7.05 -3.38 -16.58
N LEU A 111 6.99 -4.52 -15.89
CA LEU A 111 6.89 -5.84 -16.52
C LEU A 111 5.70 -6.62 -15.94
N ALA A 112 5.05 -7.42 -16.78
CA ALA A 112 3.88 -8.21 -16.38
C ALA A 112 4.04 -9.71 -16.69
N GLY A 113 3.39 -10.55 -15.88
CA GLY A 113 3.24 -11.99 -16.11
C GLY A 113 4.56 -12.70 -16.41
N ASP A 114 4.59 -13.48 -17.48
CA ASP A 114 5.75 -14.26 -17.88
C ASP A 114 7.00 -13.41 -18.19
N GLY A 115 6.81 -12.19 -18.68
CA GLY A 115 7.92 -11.25 -18.91
C GLY A 115 8.61 -10.83 -17.62
N ALA A 116 7.83 -10.53 -16.59
CA ALA A 116 8.32 -10.22 -15.26
C ALA A 116 9.00 -11.44 -14.62
N MET A 117 8.46 -12.64 -14.79
CA MET A 117 9.07 -13.88 -14.27
C MET A 117 10.38 -14.23 -14.95
N LYS A 118 10.51 -14.02 -16.27
CA LYS A 118 11.78 -14.17 -16.99
C LYS A 118 12.83 -13.18 -16.47
N TYR A 119 12.44 -11.94 -16.24
CA TYR A 119 13.31 -10.94 -15.61
C TYR A 119 13.74 -11.36 -14.21
N ALA A 120 12.81 -11.78 -13.35
CA ALA A 120 13.12 -12.24 -12.00
C ALA A 120 14.12 -13.41 -12.00
N SER A 121 13.94 -14.37 -12.92
CA SER A 121 14.88 -15.50 -13.11
C SER A 121 16.27 -15.03 -13.55
N TYR A 122 16.34 -14.09 -14.50
CA TYR A 122 17.62 -13.52 -14.97
C TYR A 122 18.38 -12.80 -13.85
N GLU A 123 17.65 -12.06 -13.00
CA GLU A 123 18.20 -11.35 -11.83
C GLU A 123 18.50 -12.28 -10.64
N GLY A 124 18.23 -13.58 -10.75
CA GLY A 124 18.45 -14.57 -9.68
C GLY A 124 17.53 -14.37 -8.47
N LEU A 125 16.35 -13.77 -8.67
CA LEU A 125 15.40 -13.57 -7.59
C LEU A 125 14.73 -14.89 -7.18
N PRO A 126 14.58 -15.16 -5.86
CA PRO A 126 14.08 -16.44 -5.39
C PRO A 126 12.60 -16.63 -5.72
N CYS A 127 12.25 -17.85 -6.14
CA CYS A 127 10.89 -18.27 -6.41
C CYS A 127 10.44 -19.35 -5.41
N ARG A 128 9.16 -19.32 -5.06
CA ARG A 128 8.49 -20.35 -4.24
C ARG A 128 6.99 -20.36 -4.54
N ASN A 129 6.31 -21.47 -4.21
CA ASN A 129 4.85 -21.45 -4.22
C ASN A 129 4.34 -20.48 -3.14
N MET A 130 3.58 -19.47 -3.55
CA MET A 130 3.06 -18.44 -2.67
C MET A 130 1.76 -18.84 -1.97
N LEU A 131 1.06 -19.88 -2.46
CA LEU A 131 -0.15 -20.42 -1.85
C LEU A 131 0.21 -21.31 -0.64
N THR A 132 -0.23 -20.91 0.54
CA THR A 132 -0.11 -21.72 1.76
C THR A 132 -1.24 -22.75 1.87
N GLU A 133 -1.06 -23.73 2.76
CA GLU A 133 -2.11 -24.72 3.05
C GLU A 133 -3.38 -24.05 3.62
N SER A 134 -3.21 -23.01 4.46
CA SER A 134 -4.31 -22.24 5.02
C SER A 134 -5.11 -21.51 3.92
N SER A 135 -4.43 -20.77 3.04
CA SER A 135 -5.07 -20.04 1.94
C SER A 135 -5.73 -21.01 0.93
N ARG A 136 -5.13 -22.19 0.72
CA ARG A 136 -5.70 -23.23 -0.13
C ARG A 136 -7.01 -23.78 0.44
N LYS A 137 -7.04 -24.08 1.75
CA LYS A 137 -8.27 -24.56 2.41
C LYS A 137 -9.40 -23.52 2.31
N ARG A 138 -9.10 -22.25 2.61
CA ARG A 138 -10.07 -21.17 2.47
C ARG A 138 -10.60 -21.06 1.03
N TYR A 139 -9.73 -21.19 0.03
CA TYR A 139 -10.12 -21.20 -1.38
C TYR A 139 -11.06 -22.38 -1.71
N GLU A 140 -10.74 -23.59 -1.25
CA GLU A 140 -11.56 -24.78 -1.50
C GLU A 140 -12.95 -24.70 -0.82
N GLU A 141 -13.03 -24.08 0.33
CA GLU A 141 -14.30 -23.81 1.05
C GLU A 141 -15.14 -22.78 0.29
N GLU A 142 -14.57 -21.63 -0.04
CA GLU A 142 -15.22 -20.56 -0.82
C GLU A 142 -15.72 -21.05 -2.17
N LYS A 143 -14.91 -21.82 -2.88
CA LYS A 143 -15.29 -22.42 -4.18
C LYS A 143 -16.52 -23.34 -4.07
N LYS A 144 -16.66 -24.07 -2.97
CA LYS A 144 -17.85 -24.91 -2.73
C LYS A 144 -19.09 -24.06 -2.43
N GLU A 145 -18.93 -22.92 -1.75
CA GLU A 145 -20.02 -22.01 -1.43
C GLU A 145 -20.47 -21.24 -2.68
N GLN A 146 -19.56 -20.71 -3.50
CA GLN A 146 -19.86 -20.01 -4.75
C GLN A 146 -20.54 -20.91 -5.80
N MET A 147 -20.30 -22.21 -5.79
CA MET A 147 -21.06 -23.16 -6.63
C MET A 147 -22.55 -23.26 -6.25
N LYS A 148 -22.96 -22.71 -5.10
CA LYS A 148 -24.35 -22.71 -4.61
C LYS A 148 -25.07 -21.38 -4.82
N GLU A 149 -24.34 -20.29 -5.05
CA GLU A 149 -24.89 -18.94 -5.25
C GLU A 149 -24.31 -18.30 -6.50
N GLU A 150 -25.13 -17.97 -7.47
CA GLU A 150 -24.72 -17.39 -8.77
C GLU A 150 -24.27 -15.91 -8.68
N GLU A 151 -24.46 -15.23 -7.56
CA GLU A 151 -24.03 -13.84 -7.34
C GLU A 151 -23.21 -13.67 -6.07
N ARG A 152 -22.06 -13.10 -6.18
CA ARG A 152 -21.12 -13.02 -5.32
C ARG A 152 -20.39 -12.03 -4.64
N ARG A 153 -19.86 -12.09 -3.60
CA ARG A 153 -19.13 -11.12 -2.78
C ARG A 153 -17.63 -11.19 -3.13
N ALA A 154 -17.15 -10.24 -3.87
CA ALA A 154 -15.74 -10.11 -4.24
C ALA A 154 -14.96 -9.14 -3.31
N TYR A 155 -15.45 -8.82 -2.10
CA TYR A 155 -14.89 -7.69 -1.35
C TYR A 155 -14.98 -7.84 0.17
N GLU A 156 -14.18 -8.74 0.75
CA GLU A 156 -13.87 -8.69 2.17
C GLU A 156 -12.37 -8.94 2.38
N GLY A 157 -11.68 -7.94 3.00
CA GLY A 157 -10.29 -8.04 3.45
C GLY A 157 -9.25 -7.95 2.33
N HIS A 158 -8.99 -6.73 1.83
CA HIS A 158 -8.00 -6.48 0.77
C HIS A 158 -7.08 -5.35 1.17
N ASP A 159 -6.08 -5.69 2.00
CA ASP A 159 -5.14 -4.74 2.50
C ASP A 159 -3.88 -4.76 1.63
N THR A 160 -3.52 -3.62 1.09
CA THR A 160 -2.27 -3.43 0.35
C THR A 160 -1.25 -2.81 1.30
N VAL A 161 -0.06 -3.41 1.41
CA VAL A 161 1.03 -2.75 2.09
C VAL A 161 1.61 -1.67 1.21
N CYS A 162 1.55 -0.43 1.69
CA CYS A 162 2.22 0.71 1.10
C CYS A 162 3.16 1.32 2.14
N ILE A 163 4.39 1.61 1.77
CA ILE A 163 5.37 2.25 2.64
C ILE A 163 5.96 3.46 1.94
N ILE A 164 5.80 4.62 2.56
CA ILE A 164 6.45 5.87 2.16
C ILE A 164 7.59 6.11 3.13
N GLY A 165 8.72 6.58 2.62
CA GLY A 165 9.84 6.99 3.44
C GLY A 165 10.44 8.30 2.97
N ARG A 166 11.06 9.01 3.92
CA ARG A 166 11.83 10.23 3.74
C ARG A 166 13.20 10.07 4.40
N SER A 167 14.28 10.31 3.65
CA SER A 167 15.65 10.35 4.18
C SER A 167 15.91 11.62 5.01
N ARG A 168 17.04 11.67 5.70
CA ARG A 168 17.49 12.87 6.43
C ARG A 168 17.66 14.08 5.51
N GLU A 169 18.11 13.83 4.29
CA GLU A 169 18.35 14.86 3.27
C GLU A 169 17.07 15.30 2.53
N GLY A 170 15.94 14.64 2.80
CA GLY A 170 14.65 14.98 2.22
C GLY A 170 14.26 14.18 0.97
N SER A 171 15.09 13.23 0.53
CA SER A 171 14.72 12.30 -0.54
C SER A 171 13.48 11.48 -0.14
N MET A 172 12.53 11.34 -1.05
CA MET A 172 11.27 10.61 -0.85
C MET A 172 11.25 9.35 -1.70
N ALA A 173 10.64 8.30 -1.19
CA ALA A 173 10.36 7.11 -1.99
C ALA A 173 9.11 6.38 -1.48
N CYS A 174 8.52 5.54 -2.34
CA CYS A 174 7.36 4.73 -2.00
C CYS A 174 7.50 3.32 -2.55
N GLY A 175 7.12 2.32 -1.75
CA GLY A 175 7.04 0.91 -2.14
C GLY A 175 5.67 0.32 -1.81
N VAL A 176 5.13 -0.50 -2.71
CA VAL A 176 3.79 -1.09 -2.61
C VAL A 176 3.84 -2.57 -2.96
N SER A 177 3.09 -3.41 -2.24
CA SER A 177 2.91 -4.83 -2.56
C SER A 177 1.52 -5.34 -2.17
N THR A 178 0.96 -6.22 -3.01
CA THR A 178 -0.38 -6.79 -2.82
C THR A 178 -0.52 -8.14 -3.53
N SER A 179 -1.46 -8.98 -3.06
CA SER A 179 -1.99 -10.11 -3.84
C SER A 179 -3.32 -9.78 -4.55
N GLY A 180 -3.79 -8.53 -4.42
CA GLY A 180 -5.06 -8.08 -5.00
C GLY A 180 -6.28 -8.68 -4.30
N LEU A 181 -7.41 -8.69 -4.98
CA LEU A 181 -8.67 -9.18 -4.44
C LEU A 181 -8.72 -10.71 -4.35
N TYR A 182 -9.33 -11.23 -3.30
CA TYR A 182 -9.66 -12.65 -3.20
C TYR A 182 -10.65 -13.06 -4.29
N MET A 183 -10.46 -14.23 -4.87
CA MET A 183 -11.28 -14.74 -5.99
C MET A 183 -11.35 -13.80 -7.19
N LYS A 184 -10.35 -12.92 -7.37
CA LYS A 184 -10.24 -12.05 -8.55
C LYS A 184 -10.18 -12.86 -9.85
N GLU A 185 -10.55 -12.23 -10.96
CA GLU A 185 -10.29 -12.81 -12.27
C GLU A 185 -8.78 -13.02 -12.47
N PRO A 186 -8.33 -14.13 -13.10
CA PRO A 186 -6.92 -14.29 -13.44
C PRO A 186 -6.41 -13.12 -14.26
N GLY A 187 -5.30 -12.52 -13.80
CA GLY A 187 -4.73 -11.32 -14.42
C GLY A 187 -5.40 -9.99 -14.04
N ARG A 188 -6.41 -9.97 -13.16
CA ARG A 188 -6.95 -8.71 -12.63
C ARG A 188 -5.89 -7.97 -11.83
N VAL A 189 -5.73 -6.71 -12.12
CA VAL A 189 -4.79 -5.80 -11.46
C VAL A 189 -5.57 -4.62 -10.87
N GLY A 190 -5.28 -4.29 -9.60
CA GLY A 190 -5.80 -3.10 -8.93
C GLY A 190 -4.92 -1.87 -9.15
N ASP A 191 -5.08 -0.89 -8.29
CA ASP A 191 -4.33 0.38 -8.31
C ASP A 191 -2.85 0.23 -7.97
N SER A 192 -2.50 -0.78 -7.16
CA SER A 192 -1.19 -0.90 -6.48
C SER A 192 0.03 -0.77 -7.39
N PRO A 193 0.10 -1.36 -8.62
CA PRO A 193 1.27 -1.20 -9.47
C PRO A 193 1.19 0.02 -10.41
N PHE A 194 0.11 0.81 -10.36
CA PHE A 194 -0.08 1.95 -11.26
C PHE A 194 0.35 3.26 -10.62
N ILE A 195 1.43 3.83 -11.16
CA ILE A 195 1.95 5.14 -10.79
C ILE A 195 0.86 6.22 -10.86
N GLY A 196 0.79 7.04 -9.84
CA GLY A 196 -0.22 8.09 -9.70
C GLY A 196 -1.54 7.63 -9.10
N SER A 197 -1.84 6.33 -9.15
CA SER A 197 -3.05 5.74 -8.56
C SER A 197 -2.79 5.13 -7.19
N GLY A 198 -2.14 3.97 -7.13
CA GLY A 198 -1.81 3.29 -5.88
C GLY A 198 -0.66 3.93 -5.12
N PHE A 199 0.22 4.65 -5.81
CA PHE A 199 1.37 5.33 -5.22
C PHE A 199 1.87 6.46 -6.11
N TYR A 200 2.56 7.43 -5.49
CA TYR A 200 3.34 8.46 -6.18
C TYR A 200 4.38 9.04 -5.21
N ALA A 201 5.59 9.33 -5.70
CA ALA A 201 6.64 9.97 -4.92
C ALA A 201 7.38 11.01 -5.76
N ASP A 202 7.60 12.18 -5.18
CA ASP A 202 8.35 13.29 -5.76
C ASP A 202 9.01 14.06 -4.62
N SER A 203 10.34 14.05 -4.57
CA SER A 203 11.10 14.65 -3.47
C SER A 203 10.94 16.19 -3.40
N GLU A 204 10.47 16.82 -4.48
CA GLU A 204 10.18 18.26 -4.48
C GLU A 204 8.85 18.62 -3.77
N ALA A 205 7.98 17.63 -3.53
CA ALA A 205 6.66 17.85 -2.92
C ALA A 205 6.37 16.90 -1.77
N GLY A 206 6.39 15.61 -2.04
CA GLY A 206 6.02 14.57 -1.08
C GLY A 206 5.72 13.25 -1.76
N ALA A 207 5.15 12.33 -0.99
CA ALA A 207 4.68 11.05 -1.48
C ALA A 207 3.32 10.71 -0.91
N ALA A 208 2.54 9.94 -1.67
CA ALA A 208 1.25 9.42 -1.25
C ALA A 208 1.05 7.99 -1.75
N ALA A 209 0.26 7.22 -1.01
CA ALA A 209 -0.14 5.88 -1.40
C ALA A 209 -1.60 5.62 -0.99
N ALA A 210 -2.26 4.75 -1.75
CA ALA A 210 -3.65 4.39 -1.57
C ALA A 210 -3.83 2.88 -1.41
N THR A 211 -4.89 2.48 -0.71
CA THR A 211 -5.29 1.09 -0.52
C THR A 211 -6.82 0.99 -0.51
N GLY A 212 -7.36 -0.16 -0.90
CA GLY A 212 -8.80 -0.42 -0.89
C GLY A 212 -9.34 -0.81 -2.27
N MET A 213 -10.44 -0.16 -2.69
CA MET A 213 -11.07 -0.45 -3.98
C MET A 213 -10.23 0.09 -5.15
N GLY A 214 -9.36 -0.76 -5.69
CA GLY A 214 -8.37 -0.37 -6.69
C GLY A 214 -8.95 0.27 -7.93
N GLU A 215 -10.07 -0.26 -8.45
CA GLU A 215 -10.77 0.30 -9.61
C GLU A 215 -11.28 1.72 -9.37
N ASP A 216 -11.67 2.04 -8.14
CA ASP A 216 -12.13 3.38 -7.80
C ASP A 216 -10.95 4.34 -7.56
N ILE A 217 -9.90 3.88 -6.89
CA ILE A 217 -8.65 4.62 -6.71
C ILE A 217 -8.05 5.04 -8.06
N MET A 218 -8.00 4.11 -9.02
CA MET A 218 -7.46 4.37 -10.37
C MET A 218 -8.21 5.46 -11.13
N LYS A 219 -9.54 5.55 -11.00
CA LYS A 219 -10.35 6.58 -11.67
C LYS A 219 -10.01 8.00 -11.24
N GLY A 220 -9.37 8.14 -10.08
CA GLY A 220 -8.98 9.44 -9.51
C GLY A 220 -7.51 9.79 -9.69
N CYS A 221 -6.65 8.84 -10.08
CA CYS A 221 -5.19 8.97 -9.94
C CYS A 221 -4.87 9.52 -8.54
N LEU A 222 -5.40 8.84 -7.50
CA LEU A 222 -5.63 9.43 -6.18
C LEU A 222 -4.32 9.85 -5.51
N SER A 223 -3.27 9.03 -5.57
CA SER A 223 -1.97 9.36 -4.98
C SER A 223 -1.30 10.57 -5.64
N PHE A 224 -1.37 10.67 -6.97
CA PHE A 224 -0.87 11.86 -7.69
C PHE A 224 -1.68 13.11 -7.34
N SER A 225 -3.00 12.99 -7.24
CA SER A 225 -3.88 14.10 -6.85
C SER A 225 -3.52 14.67 -5.47
N ILE A 226 -3.16 13.80 -4.51
CA ILE A 226 -2.72 14.21 -3.16
C ILE A 226 -1.38 14.96 -3.26
N VAL A 227 -0.37 14.40 -3.94
CA VAL A 227 0.95 15.02 -4.07
C VAL A 227 0.86 16.36 -4.77
N GLU A 228 0.01 16.52 -5.80
CA GLU A 228 -0.22 17.81 -6.46
C GLU A 228 -0.89 18.84 -5.53
N LYS A 229 -1.78 18.41 -4.63
CA LYS A 229 -2.35 19.30 -3.62
C LYS A 229 -1.27 19.78 -2.62
N ILE A 230 -0.37 18.89 -2.19
CA ILE A 230 0.78 19.22 -1.34
C ILE A 230 1.70 20.20 -2.08
N ARG A 231 2.06 19.94 -3.35
CA ARG A 231 2.88 20.81 -4.20
C ARG A 231 2.30 22.23 -4.31
N ASN A 232 0.98 22.32 -4.33
CA ASN A 232 0.25 23.59 -4.37
C ASN A 232 0.03 24.23 -2.98
N GLY A 233 0.71 23.73 -1.95
CA GLY A 233 0.79 24.35 -0.63
C GLY A 233 -0.30 23.93 0.37
N LEU A 234 -1.10 22.89 0.09
CA LEU A 234 -1.99 22.35 1.11
C LEU A 234 -1.21 21.56 2.15
N PRO A 235 -1.52 21.70 3.45
CA PRO A 235 -1.04 20.80 4.49
C PRO A 235 -1.38 19.35 4.14
N VAL A 236 -0.49 18.40 4.47
CA VAL A 236 -0.60 16.99 4.06
C VAL A 236 -1.92 16.36 4.47
N GLN A 237 -2.36 16.57 5.71
CA GLN A 237 -3.64 16.04 6.19
C GLN A 237 -4.81 16.56 5.36
N GLU A 238 -4.86 17.86 5.15
CA GLU A 238 -5.90 18.52 4.35
C GLU A 238 -5.86 18.05 2.88
N ALA A 239 -4.67 17.80 2.33
CA ALA A 239 -4.51 17.25 0.98
C ALA A 239 -5.09 15.83 0.86
N CYS A 240 -4.87 14.95 1.86
CA CYS A 240 -5.46 13.63 1.91
C CYS A 240 -6.98 13.69 1.96
N GLU A 241 -7.54 14.45 2.91
CA GLU A 241 -8.98 14.58 3.12
C GLU A 241 -9.68 15.15 1.88
N LYS A 242 -9.18 16.27 1.35
CA LYS A 242 -9.78 16.93 0.16
C LYS A 242 -9.70 16.07 -1.09
N ALA A 243 -8.55 15.41 -1.36
CA ALA A 243 -8.42 14.56 -2.52
C ALA A 243 -9.41 13.39 -2.48
N LEU A 244 -9.54 12.76 -1.30
CA LEU A 244 -10.44 11.64 -1.09
C LEU A 244 -11.90 12.07 -1.20
N GLU A 245 -12.29 13.17 -0.53
CA GLU A 245 -13.65 13.71 -0.56
C GLU A 245 -14.08 14.14 -1.97
N GLU A 246 -13.23 14.91 -2.68
CA GLU A 246 -13.50 15.36 -4.05
C GLU A 246 -13.65 14.19 -5.01
N HIS A 247 -12.80 13.16 -4.84
CA HIS A 247 -12.85 11.96 -5.66
C HIS A 247 -14.09 11.12 -5.34
N TRP A 248 -14.40 10.92 -4.06
CA TRP A 248 -15.60 10.21 -3.63
C TRP A 248 -16.88 10.88 -4.18
N LYS A 249 -17.03 12.20 -4.01
CA LYS A 249 -18.17 12.96 -4.56
C LYS A 249 -18.28 12.85 -6.08
N ARG A 250 -17.15 12.69 -6.79
CA ARG A 250 -17.09 12.45 -8.24
C ARG A 250 -17.60 11.07 -8.61
N LEU A 251 -17.26 10.05 -7.83
CA LEU A 251 -17.72 8.67 -8.00
C LEU A 251 -19.22 8.56 -7.70
N GLU A 252 -19.65 9.10 -6.57
CA GLU A 252 -21.04 9.08 -6.12
C GLU A 252 -22.00 9.66 -7.17
N ARG A 253 -21.67 10.83 -7.74
CA ARG A 253 -22.45 11.44 -8.83
C ARG A 253 -22.54 10.56 -10.10
N ARG A 254 -21.75 9.51 -10.21
CA ARG A 254 -21.75 8.53 -11.30
C ARG A 254 -22.35 7.18 -10.90
N GLY A 255 -22.94 7.10 -9.71
CA GLY A 255 -23.61 5.90 -9.22
C GLY A 255 -22.71 4.86 -8.55
N TYR A 256 -21.46 5.19 -8.27
CA TYR A 256 -20.58 4.32 -7.45
C TYR A 256 -20.93 4.52 -5.98
N THR A 257 -21.13 3.42 -5.25
CA THR A 257 -21.57 3.44 -3.84
C THR A 257 -20.58 2.82 -2.87
N ASN A 258 -19.50 2.21 -3.37
CA ASN A 258 -18.50 1.58 -2.52
C ASN A 258 -17.55 2.61 -1.92
N ARG A 259 -17.42 2.64 -0.59
CA ARG A 259 -16.58 3.60 0.16
C ARG A 259 -15.25 3.01 0.62
N GLY A 260 -14.73 2.00 -0.02
CA GLY A 260 -13.52 1.30 0.44
C GLY A 260 -12.20 1.93 -0.03
N MET A 261 -11.89 3.19 0.30
CA MET A 261 -10.62 3.83 -0.06
C MET A 261 -9.96 4.46 1.15
N SER A 262 -8.66 4.22 1.32
CA SER A 262 -7.82 4.83 2.34
C SER A 262 -6.51 5.30 1.75
N VAL A 263 -5.95 6.38 2.29
CA VAL A 263 -4.72 7.00 1.80
C VAL A 263 -3.80 7.38 2.95
N ILE A 264 -2.51 7.33 2.67
CA ILE A 264 -1.44 7.90 3.50
C ILE A 264 -0.61 8.84 2.66
N ALA A 265 -0.05 9.89 3.25
CA ALA A 265 0.88 10.78 2.59
C ALA A 265 1.92 11.35 3.56
N MET A 266 3.02 11.83 2.99
CA MET A 266 4.07 12.56 3.70
C MET A 266 4.63 13.63 2.76
N ASP A 267 4.84 14.86 3.27
CA ASP A 267 5.53 15.89 2.51
C ASP A 267 7.06 15.76 2.64
N ASN A 268 7.79 16.53 1.84
CA ASN A 268 9.25 16.54 1.86
C ASN A 268 9.86 17.18 3.12
N GLN A 269 9.03 17.70 4.04
CA GLN A 269 9.45 18.20 5.35
C GLN A 269 9.19 17.16 6.46
N GLY A 270 8.53 16.03 6.14
CA GLY A 270 8.24 14.95 7.08
C GLY A 270 6.90 15.08 7.80
N ASN A 271 6.04 16.03 7.43
CA ASN A 271 4.67 16.01 7.94
C ASN A 271 3.91 14.85 7.30
N ALA A 272 3.16 14.11 8.12
CA ALA A 272 2.37 12.97 7.68
C ALA A 272 0.87 13.25 7.76
N GLY A 273 0.09 12.57 6.91
CA GLY A 273 -1.35 12.62 6.89
C GLY A 273 -1.96 11.30 6.42
N ALA A 274 -3.20 11.05 6.83
CA ALA A 274 -3.99 9.91 6.40
C ALA A 274 -5.47 10.26 6.35
N ALA A 275 -6.20 9.66 5.43
CA ALA A 275 -7.66 9.79 5.35
C ALA A 275 -8.27 8.49 4.84
N THR A 276 -9.53 8.26 5.17
CA THR A 276 -10.27 7.07 4.76
C THR A 276 -11.73 7.39 4.49
N THR A 277 -12.37 6.58 3.64
CA THR A 277 -13.82 6.51 3.53
C THR A 277 -14.43 5.36 4.32
N LEU A 278 -13.59 4.59 5.03
CA LEU A 278 -14.00 3.53 5.96
C LEU A 278 -14.29 4.11 7.35
N GLU A 279 -14.94 3.33 8.20
CA GLU A 279 -15.10 3.65 9.62
C GLU A 279 -13.74 3.77 10.33
N GLU A 280 -12.81 2.85 10.02
CA GLU A 280 -11.47 2.82 10.61
C GLU A 280 -10.42 2.36 9.60
N PHE A 281 -9.27 3.00 9.66
CA PHE A 281 -8.08 2.65 8.87
C PHE A 281 -6.83 2.84 9.74
N PRO A 282 -6.26 1.75 10.28
CA PRO A 282 -5.01 1.81 11.02
C PRO A 282 -3.82 2.05 10.09
N PHE A 283 -2.89 2.88 10.51
CA PHE A 283 -1.65 3.15 9.83
C PHE A 283 -0.51 3.35 10.83
N VAL A 284 0.72 3.09 10.41
CA VAL A 284 1.89 3.16 11.29
C VAL A 284 2.83 4.27 10.83
N VAL A 285 3.36 5.01 11.78
CA VAL A 285 4.35 6.06 11.55
C VAL A 285 5.62 5.72 12.32
N ALA A 286 6.77 5.91 11.71
CA ALA A 286 8.07 5.64 12.30
C ALA A 286 9.05 6.80 12.11
N GLY A 287 9.90 7.03 13.10
CA GLY A 287 10.94 8.05 13.12
C GLY A 287 11.94 7.78 14.23
N GLU A 288 12.63 8.82 14.70
CA GLU A 288 13.64 8.73 15.76
C GLU A 288 13.09 8.09 17.05
N ASP A 289 11.85 8.40 17.42
CA ASP A 289 11.18 7.89 18.62
C ASP A 289 10.61 6.46 18.46
N GLY A 290 10.89 5.77 17.35
CA GLY A 290 10.38 4.44 17.03
C GLY A 290 9.08 4.45 16.21
N CYS A 291 8.29 3.36 16.31
CA CYS A 291 7.04 3.18 15.58
C CYS A 291 5.83 3.47 16.46
N ARG A 292 4.81 4.11 15.89
CA ARG A 292 3.53 4.39 16.55
C ARG A 292 2.37 4.08 15.62
N LEU A 293 1.37 3.38 16.14
CA LEU A 293 0.12 3.10 15.47
C LEU A 293 -0.87 4.26 15.64
N TYR A 294 -1.55 4.61 14.58
CA TYR A 294 -2.65 5.58 14.54
C TYR A 294 -3.82 5.01 13.76
N VAL A 295 -4.98 5.60 13.94
CA VAL A 295 -6.21 5.25 13.20
C VAL A 295 -6.78 6.51 12.56
N ALA A 296 -6.99 6.44 11.25
CA ALA A 296 -7.85 7.38 10.55
C ALA A 296 -9.26 6.83 10.54
N SER A 297 -10.25 7.67 10.75
CA SER A 297 -11.65 7.30 10.70
C SER A 297 -12.47 8.37 9.98
N MET A 298 -13.62 7.96 9.46
CA MET A 298 -14.60 8.88 8.90
C MET A 298 -15.97 8.59 9.51
N ASP A 299 -16.60 9.60 10.07
CA ASP A 299 -17.99 9.53 10.46
C ASP A 299 -18.87 9.33 9.22
N GLN A 300 -19.61 8.22 9.18
CA GLN A 300 -20.36 7.81 7.99
C GLN A 300 -21.63 8.67 7.74
N GLU A 301 -22.08 9.42 8.75
CA GLU A 301 -23.24 10.31 8.65
C GLU A 301 -22.83 11.72 8.24
N THR A 302 -21.79 12.26 8.89
CA THR A 302 -21.35 13.65 8.68
C THR A 302 -20.27 13.78 7.60
N GLY A 303 -19.50 12.71 7.36
CA GLY A 303 -18.32 12.73 6.49
C GLY A 303 -17.10 13.40 7.12
N GLU A 304 -17.13 13.66 8.42
CA GLU A 304 -16.01 14.28 9.14
C GLU A 304 -14.88 13.28 9.37
N HIS A 305 -13.65 13.71 9.14
CA HIS A 305 -12.44 12.89 9.31
C HIS A 305 -11.81 13.09 10.68
N PHE A 306 -11.35 11.99 11.28
CA PHE A 306 -10.68 11.97 12.57
C PHE A 306 -9.38 11.18 12.50
N LEU A 307 -8.40 11.59 13.31
CA LEU A 307 -7.17 10.85 13.54
C LEU A 307 -6.95 10.70 15.05
N PHE A 308 -6.67 9.47 15.50
CA PHE A 308 -6.40 9.20 16.91
C PHE A 308 -5.34 8.12 17.10
N ALA A 309 -4.68 8.11 18.27
CA ALA A 309 -3.86 6.99 18.70
C ALA A 309 -4.78 5.97 19.40
N PRO A 310 -4.75 4.68 19.00
CA PRO A 310 -5.60 3.67 19.61
C PRO A 310 -5.18 3.41 21.07
N ASP A 311 -6.19 3.17 21.92
CA ASP A 311 -6.00 2.75 23.29
C ASP A 311 -5.92 1.21 23.43
N GLU A 312 -5.71 0.71 24.67
CA GLU A 312 -5.65 -0.72 24.93
C GLU A 312 -6.96 -1.46 24.61
N GLU A 313 -8.10 -0.78 24.73
CA GLU A 313 -9.41 -1.37 24.44
C GLU A 313 -9.57 -1.56 22.94
N TRP A 314 -9.23 -0.55 22.14
CA TRP A 314 -9.21 -0.64 20.69
C TRP A 314 -8.26 -1.76 20.20
N LEU A 315 -7.03 -1.82 20.75
CA LEU A 315 -6.02 -2.83 20.38
C LEU A 315 -6.48 -4.28 20.63
N LYS A 316 -7.36 -4.49 21.64
CA LYS A 316 -7.91 -5.81 21.98
C LYS A 316 -9.12 -6.19 21.12
N ASN A 317 -9.93 -5.22 20.72
CA ASN A 317 -11.23 -5.43 20.11
C ASN A 317 -11.23 -5.23 18.59
N SER A 318 -10.25 -4.49 18.06
CA SER A 318 -10.16 -4.25 16.62
C SER A 318 -9.88 -5.53 15.85
N LYS A 319 -10.69 -5.75 14.82
CA LYS A 319 -10.51 -6.82 13.83
C LYS A 319 -9.81 -6.32 12.56
N VAL A 320 -9.40 -5.06 12.57
CA VAL A 320 -8.72 -4.43 11.43
C VAL A 320 -7.22 -4.62 11.61
N ASP A 321 -6.60 -5.38 10.71
CA ASP A 321 -5.16 -5.68 10.70
C ASP A 321 -4.33 -4.59 10.00
#